data_8f605060c6a8c1d06c75ff75995ae467
#
_entry.id   8f605060c6a8c1d06c75ff75995ae467
#
_cell.length_a   1.000
_cell.length_b   1.000
_cell.length_c   1.000
_cell.angle_alpha   90.00
_cell.angle_beta   90.00
_cell.angle_gamma   90.00
#
_symmetry.space_group_name_H-M   'P 1'
#
loop_
_entity.id
_entity.type
_entity.pdbx_description
1 polymer ?
#
loop_
_entity_poly.entity_id
_entity_poly.type
_entity_poly.pdbx_seq_one_letter_code
_entity_poly.pdbx_strand_id
1 'polypeptide(L)'
;MKYMLLTYGVPGPHARDPLLQEIPETGEWVAGAPLSDPGLARTLRVRDGAAETTDGPFADAREQLMGYWLVDCETLDRALELAALLRGADTAAVEVRPLMDPAGMEM
;
A
#
# COMPACT_ATOMS: atom_id res chain seq x y z
N MET A 1 14.25 -3.56 -10.65
CA MET A 1 14.02 -2.70 -9.47
C MET A 1 12.69 -3.05 -8.83
N LYS A 2 12.62 -2.94 -7.53
CA LYS A 2 11.40 -3.25 -6.80
C LYS A 2 10.71 -1.98 -6.32
N TYR A 3 9.40 -2.00 -6.40
CA TYR A 3 8.56 -0.89 -5.99
C TYR A 3 7.42 -1.40 -5.11
N MET A 4 7.08 -0.60 -4.11
CA MET A 4 5.89 -0.82 -3.31
C MET A 4 4.77 0.05 -3.87
N LEU A 5 3.63 -0.58 -4.16
CA LEU A 5 2.41 0.10 -4.59
C LEU A 5 1.47 0.12 -3.39
N LEU A 6 1.17 1.31 -2.90
CA LEU A 6 0.35 1.49 -1.71
C LEU A 6 -1.00 2.07 -2.13
N THR A 7 -2.07 1.34 -1.87
CA THR A 7 -3.40 1.77 -2.27
C THR A 7 -4.12 2.47 -1.13
N TYR A 8 -4.69 3.62 -1.44
CA TYR A 8 -5.44 4.44 -0.46
C TYR A 8 -6.87 4.60 -0.93
N GLY A 9 -7.79 4.61 0.01
CA GLY A 9 -9.20 4.80 -0.27
C GLY A 9 -9.99 5.12 0.99
N VAL A 10 -11.27 5.40 0.81
CA VAL A 10 -12.17 5.65 1.93
C VAL A 10 -12.71 4.30 2.40
N PRO A 11 -12.42 3.90 3.65
CA PRO A 11 -12.92 2.63 4.16
C PRO A 11 -14.45 2.66 4.31
N GLY A 12 -15.06 1.49 4.10
CA GLY A 12 -16.51 1.37 4.22
C GLY A 12 -16.95 -0.05 3.87
N PRO A 13 -18.23 -0.38 4.11
CA PRO A 13 -18.74 -1.73 3.89
C PRO A 13 -18.75 -2.15 2.42
N HIS A 14 -18.59 -1.21 1.50
CA HIS A 14 -18.55 -1.48 0.07
C HIS A 14 -17.15 -1.34 -0.52
N ALA A 15 -16.14 -1.13 0.32
CA ALA A 15 -14.75 -1.03 -0.17
C ALA A 15 -14.34 -2.36 -0.78
N ARG A 16 -13.86 -2.31 -2.01
CA ARG A 16 -13.39 -3.50 -2.71
C ARG A 16 -11.97 -3.84 -2.29
N ASP A 17 -11.76 -5.13 -2.10
CA ASP A 17 -10.41 -5.66 -1.93
C ASP A 17 -9.65 -5.48 -3.25
N PRO A 18 -8.54 -4.70 -3.27
CA PRO A 18 -7.76 -4.53 -4.48
C PRO A 18 -7.19 -5.85 -5.01
N LEU A 19 -7.04 -6.87 -4.16
CA LEU A 19 -6.56 -8.18 -4.60
C LEU A 19 -7.61 -8.99 -5.33
N LEU A 20 -8.87 -8.58 -5.30
CA LEU A 20 -9.93 -9.24 -6.08
C LEU A 20 -10.02 -8.72 -7.52
N GLN A 21 -9.23 -7.72 -7.87
CA GLN A 21 -9.16 -7.24 -9.24
C GLN A 21 -8.39 -8.24 -10.09
N GLU A 22 -8.85 -8.43 -11.32
CA GLU A 22 -8.08 -9.21 -12.29
C GLU A 22 -6.82 -8.44 -12.66
N ILE A 23 -5.68 -9.01 -12.32
CA ILE A 23 -4.37 -8.44 -12.63
C ILE A 23 -3.72 -9.34 -13.65
N PRO A 24 -3.26 -8.79 -14.81
CA PRO A 24 -2.58 -9.61 -15.80
C PRO A 24 -1.34 -10.30 -15.22
N GLU A 25 -1.16 -11.56 -15.56
CA GLU A 25 0.05 -12.29 -15.17
C GLU A 25 1.22 -11.84 -16.05
N THR A 26 2.04 -10.96 -15.51
CA THR A 26 3.20 -10.42 -16.21
C THR A 26 4.52 -10.89 -15.64
N GLY A 27 4.49 -11.64 -14.53
CA GLY A 27 5.70 -12.04 -13.83
C GLY A 27 6.29 -10.92 -12.95
N GLU A 28 5.69 -9.74 -12.96
CA GLU A 28 6.19 -8.58 -12.21
C GLU A 28 5.61 -8.49 -10.79
N TRP A 29 4.48 -9.13 -10.54
CA TRP A 29 3.80 -9.11 -9.25
C TRP A 29 4.45 -10.11 -8.31
N VAL A 30 5.10 -9.62 -7.25
CA VAL A 30 5.86 -10.46 -6.30
C VAL A 30 4.99 -10.88 -5.13
N ALA A 31 4.29 -9.94 -4.53
CA ALA A 31 3.46 -10.16 -3.35
C ALA A 31 2.46 -9.03 -3.20
N GLY A 32 1.48 -9.23 -2.35
CA GLY A 32 0.52 -8.20 -2.00
C GLY A 32 -0.55 -8.73 -1.08
N ALA A 33 -1.23 -7.83 -0.40
CA ALA A 33 -2.33 -8.17 0.47
C ALA A 33 -3.23 -6.95 0.71
N PRO A 34 -4.54 -7.17 0.87
CA PRO A 34 -5.40 -6.14 1.42
C PRO A 34 -5.12 -5.99 2.91
N LEU A 35 -5.36 -4.81 3.44
CA LEU A 35 -5.32 -4.58 4.87
C LEU A 35 -6.74 -4.65 5.43
N SER A 36 -6.85 -5.06 6.69
CA SER A 36 -8.12 -5.04 7.40
C SER A 36 -8.59 -3.59 7.59
N ASP A 37 -9.84 -3.44 8.03
CA ASP A 37 -10.42 -2.12 8.31
C ASP A 37 -9.51 -1.31 9.23
N PRO A 38 -9.29 -0.01 8.96
CA PRO A 38 -8.46 0.84 9.82
C PRO A 38 -8.90 0.87 11.30
N GLY A 39 -10.17 0.60 11.57
CA GLY A 39 -10.67 0.49 12.94
C GLY A 39 -10.04 -0.64 13.74
N LEU A 40 -9.46 -1.63 13.07
CA LEU A 40 -8.74 -2.73 13.72
C LEU A 40 -7.25 -2.42 13.91
N ALA A 41 -6.78 -1.30 13.43
CA ALA A 41 -5.40 -0.91 13.57
C ALA A 41 -5.07 -0.52 15.01
N ARG A 42 -3.82 -0.67 15.36
CA ARG A 42 -3.26 -0.14 16.62
C ARG A 42 -2.00 0.62 16.27
N THR A 43 -1.83 1.77 16.87
CA THR A 43 -0.68 2.61 16.63
C THR A 43 0.17 2.70 17.88
N LEU A 44 1.45 2.38 17.72
CA LEU A 44 2.44 2.58 18.78
C LEU A 44 3.21 3.86 18.46
N ARG A 45 3.15 4.82 19.38
CA ARG A 45 3.90 6.08 19.24
C ARG A 45 5.06 6.08 20.21
N VAL A 46 6.16 6.63 19.79
CA VAL A 46 7.35 6.78 20.64
C VAL A 46 7.55 8.25 20.89
N ARG A 47 7.51 8.64 22.18
CA ARG A 47 7.75 10.01 22.64
C ARG A 47 8.76 9.96 23.78
N ASP A 48 9.83 10.73 23.65
CA ASP A 48 10.88 10.83 24.68
C ASP A 48 11.39 9.45 25.13
N GLY A 49 11.50 8.51 24.19
CA GLY A 49 11.94 7.15 24.47
C GLY A 49 10.87 6.22 25.04
N ALA A 50 9.68 6.72 25.33
CA ALA A 50 8.57 5.92 25.84
C ALA A 50 7.60 5.55 24.73
N ALA A 51 7.08 4.33 24.77
CA ALA A 51 6.12 3.82 23.79
C ALA A 51 4.70 3.92 24.36
N GLU A 52 3.79 4.46 23.54
CA GLU A 52 2.36 4.53 23.87
C GLU A 52 1.57 3.88 22.74
N THR A 53 0.62 3.02 23.08
CA THR A 53 -0.24 2.35 22.09
C THR A 53 -1.63 2.98 22.14
N THR A 54 -2.14 3.31 20.96
CA THR A 54 -3.50 3.81 20.79
C THR A 54 -4.25 2.95 19.78
N ASP A 55 -5.56 2.87 19.93
CA ASP A 55 -6.43 2.20 18.96
C ASP A 55 -6.61 3.07 17.73
N GLY A 56 -6.70 2.41 16.58
CA GLY A 56 -6.94 3.08 15.32
C GLY A 56 -5.67 3.37 14.51
N PRO A 57 -5.84 3.89 13.29
CA PRO A 57 -4.72 4.17 12.40
C PRO A 57 -3.93 5.40 12.84
N PHE A 58 -2.66 5.45 12.43
CA PHE A 58 -1.78 6.58 12.76
C PHE A 58 -2.30 7.89 12.15
N ALA A 59 -2.68 7.85 10.89
CA ALA A 59 -3.20 9.02 10.20
C ALA A 59 -4.72 9.11 10.39
N ASP A 60 -5.20 10.19 10.98
CA ASP A 60 -6.63 10.49 11.08
C ASP A 60 -7.04 11.25 9.83
N ALA A 61 -7.18 10.51 8.74
CA ALA A 61 -7.52 11.04 7.43
C ALA A 61 -8.72 10.29 6.87
N ARG A 62 -9.45 10.95 5.96
CA ARG A 62 -10.57 10.32 5.28
C ARG A 62 -10.11 9.15 4.42
N GLU A 63 -8.98 9.31 3.75
CA GLU A 63 -8.40 8.27 2.92
C GLU A 63 -7.35 7.52 3.72
N GLN A 64 -7.51 6.19 3.76
CA GLN A 64 -6.67 5.31 4.57
C GLN A 64 -5.93 4.34 3.67
N LEU A 65 -4.79 3.83 4.16
CA LEU A 65 -4.06 2.76 3.49
C LEU A 65 -4.92 1.50 3.51
N MET A 66 -5.23 0.99 2.33
CA MET A 66 -6.16 -0.15 2.17
C MET A 66 -5.47 -1.43 1.74
N GLY A 67 -4.27 -1.35 1.22
CA GLY A 67 -3.54 -2.52 0.76
C GLY A 67 -2.20 -2.17 0.15
N TYR A 68 -1.45 -3.19 -0.21
CA TYR A 68 -0.16 -3.00 -0.84
C TYR A 68 0.13 -4.09 -1.87
N TRP A 69 0.98 -3.74 -2.83
CA TRP A 69 1.59 -4.68 -3.75
C TRP A 69 3.09 -4.42 -3.82
N LEU A 70 3.84 -5.51 -3.94
CA LEU A 70 5.28 -5.44 -4.25
C LEU A 70 5.45 -5.90 -5.68
N VAL A 71 6.09 -5.08 -6.51
CA VAL A 71 6.37 -5.42 -7.90
C VAL A 71 7.85 -5.33 -8.19
N ASP A 72 8.31 -6.14 -9.15
CA ASP A 72 9.67 -6.08 -9.66
C ASP A 72 9.59 -5.80 -11.16
N CYS A 73 10.02 -4.63 -11.58
CA CYS A 73 9.95 -4.19 -12.95
C CYS A 73 11.15 -3.30 -13.30
N GLU A 74 11.30 -3.00 -14.59
CA GLU A 74 12.52 -2.35 -15.07
C GLU A 74 12.61 -0.88 -14.75
N THR A 75 11.49 -0.16 -14.76
CA THR A 75 11.48 1.31 -14.65
C THR A 75 10.35 1.80 -13.77
N LEU A 76 10.50 3.03 -13.27
CA LEU A 76 9.42 3.72 -12.56
C LEU A 76 8.18 3.89 -13.45
N ASP A 77 8.37 4.19 -14.73
CA ASP A 77 7.23 4.33 -15.65
C ASP A 77 6.43 3.03 -15.74
N ARG A 78 7.11 1.89 -15.76
CA ARG A 78 6.43 0.59 -15.73
C ARG A 78 5.68 0.38 -14.41
N ALA A 79 6.30 0.75 -13.29
CA ALA A 79 5.63 0.67 -11.99
C ALA A 79 4.35 1.52 -11.95
N LEU A 80 4.37 2.70 -12.56
CA LEU A 80 3.19 3.55 -12.67
C LEU A 80 2.11 2.94 -13.55
N GLU A 81 2.48 2.25 -14.63
CA GLU A 81 1.52 1.50 -15.44
C GLU A 81 0.86 0.39 -14.63
N LEU A 82 1.66 -0.36 -13.85
CA LEU A 82 1.12 -1.41 -12.98
C LEU A 82 0.21 -0.82 -11.90
N ALA A 83 0.59 0.31 -11.33
CA ALA A 83 -0.24 0.99 -10.33
C ALA A 83 -1.60 1.40 -10.90
N ALA A 84 -1.64 1.80 -12.16
CA ALA A 84 -2.89 2.18 -12.81
C ALA A 84 -3.88 1.01 -12.94
N LEU A 85 -3.38 -0.23 -12.91
CA LEU A 85 -4.24 -1.41 -12.92
C LEU A 85 -4.97 -1.62 -11.59
N LEU A 86 -4.48 -1.00 -10.51
CA LEU A 86 -5.08 -1.11 -9.19
C LEU A 86 -6.19 -0.07 -8.93
N ARG A 87 -6.43 0.80 -9.89
CA ARG A 87 -7.49 1.80 -9.75
C ARG A 87 -8.85 1.13 -9.84
N GLY A 88 -9.59 1.18 -8.76
CA GLY A 88 -10.96 0.70 -8.69
C GLY A 88 -11.88 1.83 -8.24
N ALA A 89 -13.18 1.51 -8.10
CA ALA A 89 -14.17 2.50 -7.68
C ALA A 89 -13.85 3.11 -6.30
N ASP A 90 -13.20 2.31 -5.45
CA ASP A 90 -12.91 2.70 -4.07
C ASP A 90 -11.47 3.18 -3.87
N THR A 91 -10.67 3.19 -4.93
CA THR A 91 -9.27 3.61 -4.86
C THR A 91 -9.17 5.10 -5.16
N ALA A 92 -8.70 5.86 -4.17
CA ALA A 92 -8.48 7.31 -4.32
C ALA A 92 -7.09 7.60 -4.88
N ALA A 93 -6.10 6.82 -4.49
CA ALA A 93 -4.72 7.02 -4.90
C ALA A 93 -3.91 5.73 -4.79
N VAL A 94 -2.86 5.63 -5.58
CA VAL A 94 -1.85 4.59 -5.44
C VAL A 94 -0.50 5.28 -5.37
N GLU A 95 0.18 5.12 -4.26
CA GLU A 95 1.53 5.65 -4.09
C GLU A 95 2.53 4.62 -4.59
N VAL A 96 3.48 5.05 -5.41
CA VAL A 96 4.55 4.19 -5.93
C VAL A 96 5.85 4.61 -5.27
N ARG A 97 6.48 3.70 -4.54
CA ARG A 97 7.69 4.01 -3.79
C ARG A 97 8.77 2.97 -4.07
N PRO A 98 9.95 3.39 -4.55
CA PRO A 98 11.06 2.45 -4.76
C PRO A 98 11.51 1.86 -3.42
N LEU A 99 11.90 0.59 -3.45
CA LEU A 99 12.55 -0.03 -2.30
C LEU A 99 14.05 0.25 -2.32
N MET A 100 14.61 0.39 -1.12
CA MET A 100 16.05 0.51 -0.94
C MET A 100 16.61 -0.84 -0.53
N ASP A 101 17.81 -1.17 -0.99
CA ASP A 101 18.49 -2.34 -0.46
C ASP A 101 19.16 -2.03 0.89
N PRO A 102 19.67 -3.04 1.62
CA PRO A 102 20.32 -2.81 2.92
C PRO A 102 21.54 -1.91 2.86
N ALA A 103 22.16 -1.71 1.69
CA ALA A 103 23.30 -0.82 1.52
C ALA A 103 22.87 0.63 1.21
N GLY A 104 21.57 0.92 1.19
CA GLY A 104 21.02 2.26 0.93
C GLY A 104 20.85 2.59 -0.55
N MET A 105 20.98 1.60 -1.43
CA MET A 105 20.77 1.77 -2.87
C MET A 105 19.36 1.30 -3.25
N GLU A 106 18.78 1.87 -4.31
CA GLU A 106 17.51 1.40 -4.83
C GLU A 106 17.64 -0.03 -5.35
N MET A 107 16.62 -0.82 -5.04
CA MET A 107 16.59 -2.25 -5.41
C MET A 107 16.04 -2.46 -6.81
#